data_cf86b03346e32c2db0e69c0e79a46f6a
#
_entry.id   cf86b03346e32c2db0e69c0e79a46f6a
#
_cell.length_a   1.000
_cell.length_b   1.000
_cell.length_c   1.000
_cell.angle_alpha   90.00
_cell.angle_beta   90.00
_cell.angle_gamma   90.00
#
_symmetry.space_group_name_H-M   'P 1'
#
loop_
_entity.id
_entity.type
_entity.pdbx_description
1 polymer ?
#
loop_
_entity_poly.entity_id
_entity_poly.type
_entity_poly.pdbx_seq_one_letter_code
_entity_poly.pdbx_strand_id
1 'polypeptide(L)'
;MEISERAAQLTPSLTLSIDSKAKAMKAEGIDVCGFGAGEPDFDTPEHIKTAAIAALQAGFTKYTPSAGIPELRQAIAEKLAADNGLTYRAGQVIVSNGAKHSCYNAILATCQPGDEVIIPAPYWVSYPDMVRLVGAEPVIVPTMERNNWKMRAEDFENAMTPRTKMLIMNSPCNPTGSVYTQEELEAIVEVARGEDIYILSDEIYEKLVYDDAKHVSIASLAKEAYDLTITVNGFSKSYAMTGWRLGYLAAPEAVAKAVDSIQSHTTANPSSFSQRGALAALKGDQQSVADMREEFDMRRNYMLDRLSKIPNVTAVKPQGAFYVLVNVSQLGLTSQNFADRLLSKSNVAVVPGAAFGDDRTIRLSYATSIDIIKKGLDRFQDFCRTL
;
A
#
# COMPACT_ATOMS: atom_id res chain seq x y z
N MET A 1 5.37 28.36 22.51
CA MET A 1 4.17 27.56 22.15
C MET A 1 4.65 26.14 21.92
N GLU A 2 4.05 25.16 22.55
CA GLU A 2 4.39 23.75 22.40
C GLU A 2 3.39 23.11 21.41
N ILE A 3 3.89 22.20 20.58
CA ILE A 3 3.04 21.35 19.71
C ILE A 3 2.52 20.17 20.55
N SER A 4 1.43 19.53 20.10
CA SER A 4 0.90 18.37 20.80
C SER A 4 1.91 17.20 20.80
N GLU A 5 1.95 16.43 21.88
CA GLU A 5 2.83 15.26 22.00
C GLU A 5 2.66 14.29 20.82
N ARG A 6 1.42 14.04 20.37
CA ARG A 6 1.14 13.19 19.22
C ARG A 6 1.82 13.69 17.94
N ALA A 7 1.82 15.00 17.71
CA ALA A 7 2.48 15.58 16.54
C ALA A 7 4.01 15.53 16.65
N ALA A 8 4.55 15.68 17.87
CA ALA A 8 5.97 15.64 18.14
C ALA A 8 6.58 14.24 17.94
N GLN A 9 5.78 13.18 18.11
CA GLN A 9 6.21 11.79 17.94
C GLN A 9 6.29 11.34 16.46
N LEU A 10 5.72 12.11 15.52
CA LEU A 10 5.72 11.75 14.11
C LEU A 10 7.07 12.05 13.46
N THR A 11 7.60 11.08 12.74
CA THR A 11 8.80 11.27 11.94
C THR A 11 8.45 11.59 10.49
N PRO A 12 9.18 12.53 9.84
CA PRO A 12 9.00 12.74 8.40
C PRO A 12 9.19 11.45 7.61
N SER A 13 8.35 11.23 6.60
CA SER A 13 8.43 10.03 5.76
C SER A 13 9.76 9.94 5.04
N LEU A 14 10.57 8.93 5.37
CA LEU A 14 11.87 8.67 4.72
C LEU A 14 11.71 8.42 3.21
N THR A 15 10.61 7.79 2.79
CA THR A 15 10.33 7.55 1.37
C THR A 15 10.16 8.86 0.59
N LEU A 16 9.41 9.82 1.17
CA LEU A 16 9.23 11.15 0.57
C LEU A 16 10.52 11.97 0.58
N SER A 17 11.33 11.84 1.63
CA SER A 17 12.62 12.53 1.73
C SER A 17 13.59 12.12 0.63
N ILE A 18 13.72 10.81 0.37
CA ILE A 18 14.59 10.29 -0.69
C ILE A 18 14.09 10.68 -2.08
N ASP A 19 12.78 10.60 -2.31
CA ASP A 19 12.19 11.02 -3.59
C ASP A 19 12.42 12.51 -3.84
N SER A 20 12.23 13.35 -2.82
CA SER A 20 12.50 14.79 -2.90
C SER A 20 13.98 15.08 -3.18
N LYS A 21 14.91 14.38 -2.53
CA LYS A 21 16.35 14.52 -2.77
C LYS A 21 16.72 14.11 -4.19
N ALA A 22 16.20 12.99 -4.67
CA ALA A 22 16.42 12.54 -6.05
C ALA A 22 15.86 13.52 -7.08
N LYS A 23 14.68 14.10 -6.82
CA LYS A 23 14.07 15.15 -7.68
C LYS A 23 14.92 16.43 -7.69
N ALA A 24 15.42 16.87 -6.54
CA ALA A 24 16.29 18.04 -6.44
C ALA A 24 17.58 17.83 -7.26
N MET A 25 18.25 16.68 -7.11
CA MET A 25 19.44 16.35 -7.90
C MET A 25 19.16 16.34 -9.41
N LYS A 26 18.00 15.80 -9.84
CA LYS A 26 17.59 15.84 -11.25
C LYS A 26 17.37 17.28 -11.75
N ALA A 27 16.80 18.14 -10.92
CA ALA A 27 16.59 19.56 -11.27
C ALA A 27 17.94 20.32 -11.44
N GLU A 28 18.99 19.86 -10.75
CA GLU A 28 20.38 20.35 -10.92
C GLU A 28 21.10 19.73 -12.14
N GLY A 29 20.41 18.92 -12.94
CA GLY A 29 20.98 18.28 -14.13
C GLY A 29 21.74 16.97 -13.85
N ILE A 30 21.70 16.46 -12.62
CA ILE A 30 22.34 15.20 -12.27
C ILE A 30 21.51 14.03 -12.78
N ASP A 31 22.15 13.10 -13.49
CA ASP A 31 21.51 11.90 -14.03
C ASP A 31 21.28 10.86 -12.92
N VAL A 32 20.15 10.95 -12.24
CA VAL A 32 19.76 10.04 -11.13
C VAL A 32 18.80 8.97 -11.61
N CYS A 33 19.13 7.70 -11.34
CA CYS A 33 18.22 6.57 -11.49
C CYS A 33 17.39 6.39 -10.21
N GLY A 34 16.08 6.65 -10.27
CA GLY A 34 15.20 6.61 -9.09
C GLY A 34 14.41 5.30 -9.01
N PHE A 35 14.60 4.54 -7.92
CA PHE A 35 13.82 3.37 -7.55
C PHE A 35 12.96 3.60 -6.30
N GLY A 36 12.82 4.86 -5.86
CA GLY A 36 12.05 5.22 -4.66
C GLY A 36 10.54 5.36 -4.89
N ALA A 37 10.10 5.52 -6.15
CA ALA A 37 8.73 5.85 -6.47
C ALA A 37 7.71 4.83 -5.91
N GLY A 38 6.67 5.35 -5.27
CA GLY A 38 5.54 4.55 -4.78
C GLY A 38 4.29 4.70 -5.63
N GLU A 39 4.43 5.01 -6.92
CA GLU A 39 3.34 5.25 -7.87
C GLU A 39 3.67 4.68 -9.25
N PRO A 40 2.64 4.24 -10.02
CA PRO A 40 2.83 3.87 -11.41
C PRO A 40 3.41 5.02 -12.23
N ASP A 41 4.29 4.71 -13.17
CA ASP A 41 4.86 5.65 -14.15
C ASP A 41 4.00 5.79 -15.43
N PHE A 42 2.76 5.32 -15.34
CA PHE A 42 1.75 5.43 -16.38
C PHE A 42 0.82 6.61 -16.13
N ASP A 43 0.31 7.20 -17.20
CA ASP A 43 -0.77 8.16 -17.09
C ASP A 43 -2.09 7.49 -16.71
N THR A 44 -2.96 8.22 -16.03
CA THR A 44 -4.36 7.81 -15.85
C THR A 44 -5.01 7.56 -17.23
N PRO A 45 -5.73 6.43 -17.43
CA PRO A 45 -6.40 6.10 -18.68
C PRO A 45 -7.32 7.21 -19.19
N GLU A 46 -7.35 7.38 -20.52
CA GLU A 46 -8.02 8.53 -21.16
C GLU A 46 -9.52 8.61 -20.87
N HIS A 47 -10.22 7.48 -20.84
CA HIS A 47 -11.66 7.45 -20.53
C HIS A 47 -11.96 7.99 -19.12
N ILE A 48 -11.07 7.80 -18.16
CA ILE A 48 -11.17 8.30 -16.78
C ILE A 48 -10.98 9.81 -16.76
N LYS A 49 -9.95 10.33 -17.44
CA LYS A 49 -9.68 11.77 -17.57
C LYS A 49 -10.85 12.47 -18.22
N THR A 50 -11.34 11.93 -19.33
CA THR A 50 -12.48 12.46 -20.08
C THR A 50 -13.75 12.57 -19.21
N ALA A 51 -14.05 11.56 -18.40
CA ALA A 51 -15.20 11.58 -17.50
C ALA A 51 -15.08 12.69 -16.43
N ALA A 52 -13.91 12.90 -15.88
CA ALA A 52 -13.68 13.97 -14.90
C ALA A 52 -13.75 15.36 -15.55
N ILE A 53 -13.19 15.55 -16.74
CA ILE A 53 -13.27 16.79 -17.52
C ILE A 53 -14.73 17.13 -17.84
N ALA A 54 -15.51 16.15 -18.31
CA ALA A 54 -16.93 16.33 -18.58
C ALA A 54 -17.71 16.74 -17.29
N ALA A 55 -17.39 16.14 -16.15
CA ALA A 55 -17.99 16.50 -14.88
C ALA A 55 -17.67 17.95 -14.47
N LEU A 56 -16.42 18.39 -14.66
CA LEU A 56 -16.00 19.78 -14.41
C LEU A 56 -16.76 20.75 -15.33
N GLN A 57 -16.85 20.46 -16.63
CA GLN A 57 -17.54 21.27 -17.61
C GLN A 57 -19.05 21.35 -17.34
N ALA A 58 -19.64 20.26 -16.80
CA ALA A 58 -21.03 20.22 -16.37
C ALA A 58 -21.29 20.94 -15.03
N GLY A 59 -20.27 21.54 -14.41
CA GLY A 59 -20.42 22.23 -13.12
C GLY A 59 -20.56 21.29 -11.91
N PHE A 60 -20.14 20.02 -12.01
CA PHE A 60 -20.15 19.06 -10.89
C PHE A 60 -19.01 19.37 -9.89
N THR A 61 -19.12 20.55 -9.25
CA THR A 61 -18.08 21.14 -8.39
C THR A 61 -18.59 21.48 -6.99
N LYS A 62 -19.72 20.95 -6.61
CA LYS A 62 -20.35 21.18 -5.30
C LYS A 62 -20.10 20.01 -4.35
N TYR A 63 -20.47 20.20 -3.08
CA TYR A 63 -20.44 19.09 -2.10
C TYR A 63 -21.26 17.90 -2.57
N THR A 64 -20.76 16.73 -2.26
CA THR A 64 -21.47 15.44 -2.39
C THR A 64 -21.71 14.84 -1.00
N PRO A 65 -22.44 13.75 -0.85
CA PRO A 65 -22.47 13.03 0.42
C PRO A 65 -21.06 12.68 0.91
N SER A 66 -20.81 12.74 2.22
CA SER A 66 -19.49 12.49 2.82
C SER A 66 -18.95 11.11 2.44
N ALA A 67 -19.78 10.09 2.47
CA ALA A 67 -19.41 8.72 2.07
C ALA A 67 -19.15 8.54 0.56
N GLY A 68 -19.33 9.58 -0.25
CA GLY A 68 -19.21 9.53 -1.72
C GLY A 68 -20.56 9.47 -2.44
N ILE A 69 -20.53 9.72 -3.76
CA ILE A 69 -21.74 9.70 -4.58
C ILE A 69 -22.36 8.28 -4.62
N PRO A 70 -23.69 8.18 -4.58
CA PRO A 70 -24.37 6.87 -4.51
C PRO A 70 -23.97 5.93 -5.65
N GLU A 71 -23.84 6.45 -6.87
CA GLU A 71 -23.48 5.67 -8.05
C GLU A 71 -22.06 5.05 -7.93
N LEU A 72 -21.09 5.77 -7.34
CA LEU A 72 -19.75 5.25 -7.13
C LEU A 72 -19.73 4.19 -6.02
N ARG A 73 -20.45 4.43 -4.92
CA ARG A 73 -20.56 3.45 -3.83
C ARG A 73 -21.20 2.15 -4.31
N GLN A 74 -22.23 2.24 -5.15
CA GLN A 74 -22.88 1.09 -5.77
C GLN A 74 -21.92 0.35 -6.72
N ALA A 75 -21.20 1.08 -7.57
CA ALA A 75 -20.21 0.48 -8.49
C ALA A 75 -19.06 -0.21 -7.75
N ILE A 76 -18.62 0.35 -6.60
CA ILE A 76 -17.62 -0.30 -5.73
C ILE A 76 -18.18 -1.60 -5.14
N ALA A 77 -19.42 -1.61 -4.66
CA ALA A 77 -20.05 -2.82 -4.14
C ALA A 77 -20.20 -3.90 -5.22
N GLU A 78 -20.56 -3.52 -6.44
CA GLU A 78 -20.63 -4.41 -7.61
C GLU A 78 -19.25 -4.99 -7.96
N LYS A 79 -18.20 -4.15 -7.95
CA LYS A 79 -16.81 -4.57 -8.15
C LYS A 79 -16.37 -5.56 -7.08
N LEU A 80 -16.64 -5.30 -5.82
CA LEU A 80 -16.28 -6.18 -4.70
C LEU A 80 -16.99 -7.54 -4.80
N ALA A 81 -18.24 -7.55 -5.29
CA ALA A 81 -18.94 -8.80 -5.55
C ALA A 81 -18.35 -9.59 -6.71
N ALA A 82 -18.02 -8.91 -7.82
CA ALA A 82 -17.52 -9.56 -9.03
C ALA A 82 -16.07 -10.05 -8.90
N ASP A 83 -15.20 -9.23 -8.31
CA ASP A 83 -13.75 -9.48 -8.27
C ASP A 83 -13.31 -10.23 -7.01
N ASN A 84 -13.96 -9.95 -5.87
CA ASN A 84 -13.50 -10.37 -4.54
C ASN A 84 -14.48 -11.35 -3.85
N GLY A 85 -15.65 -11.63 -4.44
CA GLY A 85 -16.66 -12.49 -3.83
C GLY A 85 -17.34 -11.88 -2.59
N LEU A 86 -17.31 -10.56 -2.43
CA LEU A 86 -17.76 -9.83 -1.25
C LEU A 86 -19.10 -9.14 -1.49
N THR A 87 -20.13 -9.52 -0.77
CA THR A 87 -21.46 -8.92 -0.89
C THR A 87 -21.65 -7.80 0.13
N TYR A 88 -21.25 -6.58 -0.24
CA TYR A 88 -21.51 -5.36 0.53
C TYR A 88 -22.69 -4.58 -0.07
N ARG A 89 -23.48 -3.96 0.80
CA ARG A 89 -24.45 -2.93 0.37
C ARG A 89 -23.72 -1.60 0.16
N ALA A 90 -24.20 -0.77 -0.75
CA ALA A 90 -23.60 0.57 -0.96
C ALA A 90 -23.47 1.38 0.34
N GLY A 91 -24.37 1.16 1.33
CA GLY A 91 -24.32 1.77 2.66
C GLY A 91 -23.09 1.38 3.49
N GLN A 92 -22.45 0.28 3.18
CA GLN A 92 -21.25 -0.23 3.86
C GLN A 92 -19.94 0.21 3.18
N VAL A 93 -20.03 0.95 2.07
CA VAL A 93 -18.87 1.47 1.32
C VAL A 93 -18.69 2.95 1.60
N ILE A 94 -17.49 3.36 2.02
CA ILE A 94 -17.13 4.75 2.26
C ILE A 94 -15.98 5.12 1.33
N VAL A 95 -16.21 6.07 0.44
CA VAL A 95 -15.19 6.65 -0.45
C VAL A 95 -14.42 7.73 0.32
N SER A 96 -13.09 7.64 0.31
CA SER A 96 -12.21 8.51 1.09
C SER A 96 -11.16 9.19 0.22
N ASN A 97 -10.43 10.16 0.78
CA ASN A 97 -9.33 10.88 0.11
C ASN A 97 -8.07 10.02 -0.07
N GLY A 98 -8.21 8.92 -0.81
CA GLY A 98 -7.23 7.86 -1.02
C GLY A 98 -7.30 6.76 0.04
N ALA A 99 -6.77 5.57 -0.27
CA ALA A 99 -6.74 4.42 0.63
C ALA A 99 -6.04 4.74 1.97
N LYS A 100 -5.04 5.64 1.96
CA LYS A 100 -4.40 6.12 3.18
C LYS A 100 -5.41 6.72 4.17
N HIS A 101 -6.34 7.53 3.68
CA HIS A 101 -7.40 8.11 4.51
C HIS A 101 -8.39 7.04 4.99
N SER A 102 -8.70 6.05 4.14
CA SER A 102 -9.51 4.89 4.54
C SER A 102 -8.87 4.10 5.68
N CYS A 103 -7.57 3.80 5.60
CA CYS A 103 -6.82 3.13 6.68
C CYS A 103 -6.87 3.94 7.98
N TYR A 104 -6.57 5.24 7.92
CA TYR A 104 -6.58 6.10 9.10
C TYR A 104 -7.97 6.17 9.74
N ASN A 105 -9.02 6.38 8.93
CA ASN A 105 -10.39 6.42 9.42
C ASN A 105 -10.83 5.08 10.03
N ALA A 106 -10.40 3.95 9.46
CA ALA A 106 -10.68 2.62 10.00
C ALA A 106 -10.06 2.45 11.39
N ILE A 107 -8.77 2.80 11.55
CA ILE A 107 -8.07 2.74 12.84
C ILE A 107 -8.74 3.68 13.84
N LEU A 108 -9.04 4.92 13.46
CA LEU A 108 -9.69 5.90 14.33
C LEU A 108 -11.10 5.49 14.76
N ALA A 109 -11.83 4.75 13.91
CA ALA A 109 -13.19 4.29 14.20
C ALA A 109 -13.23 3.06 15.14
N THR A 110 -12.13 2.30 15.25
CA THR A 110 -12.12 1.01 15.94
C THR A 110 -11.14 0.91 17.09
N CYS A 111 -10.11 1.77 17.12
CA CYS A 111 -9.08 1.77 18.14
C CYS A 111 -9.14 3.04 19.00
N GLN A 112 -8.74 2.92 20.25
CA GLN A 112 -8.69 4.01 21.23
C GLN A 112 -7.34 3.99 21.98
N PRO A 113 -7.03 5.03 22.76
CA PRO A 113 -5.81 5.05 23.58
C PRO A 113 -5.70 3.82 24.49
N GLY A 114 -4.55 3.13 24.41
CA GLY A 114 -4.27 1.91 25.17
C GLY A 114 -4.52 0.61 24.41
N ASP A 115 -5.24 0.65 23.28
CA ASP A 115 -5.36 -0.50 22.39
C ASP A 115 -4.04 -0.79 21.67
N GLU A 116 -3.80 -2.05 21.34
CA GLU A 116 -2.66 -2.51 20.56
C GLU A 116 -3.09 -2.91 19.16
N VAL A 117 -2.26 -2.51 18.18
CA VAL A 117 -2.47 -2.86 16.77
C VAL A 117 -1.25 -3.62 16.27
N ILE A 118 -1.46 -4.88 15.89
CA ILE A 118 -0.39 -5.75 15.37
C ILE A 118 -0.12 -5.40 13.91
N ILE A 119 1.17 -5.23 13.58
CA ILE A 119 1.65 -4.86 12.24
C ILE A 119 2.82 -5.78 11.87
N PRO A 120 2.66 -6.67 10.90
CA PRO A 120 3.77 -7.46 10.35
C PRO A 120 4.82 -6.57 9.68
N ALA A 121 6.09 -6.73 10.03
CA ALA A 121 7.21 -6.05 9.38
C ALA A 121 7.93 -7.00 8.42
N PRO A 122 8.35 -6.55 7.22
CA PRO A 122 8.30 -5.18 6.72
C PRO A 122 6.90 -4.69 6.36
N TYR A 123 6.59 -3.45 6.73
CA TYR A 123 5.26 -2.83 6.61
C TYR A 123 5.32 -1.55 5.76
N TRP A 124 4.17 -1.08 5.29
CA TRP A 124 4.08 0.26 4.71
C TRP A 124 4.30 1.33 5.80
N VAL A 125 5.22 2.25 5.52
CA VAL A 125 5.76 3.25 6.47
C VAL A 125 4.72 4.03 7.28
N SER A 126 3.49 4.15 6.79
CA SER A 126 2.47 4.98 7.44
C SER A 126 1.65 4.25 8.50
N TYR A 127 1.66 2.91 8.57
CA TYR A 127 0.81 2.19 9.51
C TYR A 127 1.15 2.49 10.97
N PRO A 128 2.42 2.41 11.42
CA PRO A 128 2.73 2.69 12.82
C PRO A 128 2.35 4.10 13.26
N ASP A 129 2.58 5.09 12.39
CA ASP A 129 2.27 6.48 12.70
C ASP A 129 0.76 6.76 12.73
N MET A 130 -0.03 6.09 11.88
CA MET A 130 -1.50 6.16 11.96
C MET A 130 -2.03 5.61 13.28
N VAL A 131 -1.45 4.50 13.76
CA VAL A 131 -1.79 3.90 15.04
C VAL A 131 -1.45 4.85 16.20
N ARG A 132 -0.24 5.44 16.21
CA ARG A 132 0.17 6.42 17.22
C ARG A 132 -0.72 7.67 17.23
N LEU A 133 -1.14 8.14 16.05
CA LEU A 133 -2.00 9.33 15.92
C LEU A 133 -3.36 9.16 16.63
N VAL A 134 -3.90 7.96 16.68
CA VAL A 134 -5.15 7.69 17.42
C VAL A 134 -4.90 7.39 18.91
N GLY A 135 -3.63 7.32 19.32
CA GLY A 135 -3.23 7.03 20.72
C GLY A 135 -3.12 5.55 21.04
N ALA A 136 -3.23 4.68 20.04
CA ALA A 136 -3.00 3.26 20.17
C ALA A 136 -1.50 2.92 20.02
N GLU A 137 -1.13 1.70 20.40
CA GLU A 137 0.26 1.21 20.37
C GLU A 137 0.48 0.26 19.20
N PRO A 138 1.43 0.54 18.27
CA PRO A 138 1.79 -0.40 17.22
C PRO A 138 2.68 -1.53 17.77
N VAL A 139 2.22 -2.76 17.70
CA VAL A 139 2.98 -3.97 18.03
C VAL A 139 3.58 -4.54 16.74
N ILE A 140 4.88 -4.38 16.58
CA ILE A 140 5.59 -4.79 15.36
C ILE A 140 6.01 -6.26 15.46
N VAL A 141 5.55 -7.08 14.50
CA VAL A 141 5.90 -8.50 14.40
C VAL A 141 6.88 -8.70 13.25
N PRO A 142 8.17 -8.97 13.54
CA PRO A 142 9.16 -9.20 12.49
C PRO A 142 8.84 -10.46 11.69
N THR A 143 8.93 -10.36 10.36
CA THR A 143 8.86 -11.53 9.47
C THR A 143 10.23 -11.84 8.87
N MET A 144 10.33 -12.98 8.23
CA MET A 144 11.61 -13.47 7.74
C MET A 144 11.60 -13.75 6.24
N GLU A 145 12.72 -13.49 5.58
CA GLU A 145 12.94 -13.78 4.16
C GLU A 145 12.61 -15.23 3.79
N ARG A 146 13.00 -16.19 4.65
CA ARG A 146 12.69 -17.63 4.47
C ARG A 146 11.20 -17.96 4.46
N ASN A 147 10.35 -17.08 5.00
CA ASN A 147 8.88 -17.19 4.97
C ASN A 147 8.27 -16.23 3.93
N ASN A 148 9.05 -15.81 2.94
CA ASN A 148 8.63 -14.83 1.94
C ASN A 148 8.10 -13.53 2.54
N TRP A 149 8.66 -13.10 3.67
CA TRP A 149 8.24 -11.89 4.40
C TRP A 149 6.77 -11.92 4.81
N LYS A 150 6.21 -13.10 5.10
CA LYS A 150 4.84 -13.27 5.56
C LYS A 150 4.81 -13.64 7.04
N MET A 151 3.88 -13.05 7.78
CA MET A 151 3.57 -13.43 9.16
C MET A 151 2.76 -14.73 9.14
N ARG A 152 3.10 -15.67 10.01
CA ARG A 152 2.33 -16.90 10.21
C ARG A 152 1.27 -16.68 11.29
N ALA A 153 0.24 -17.51 11.31
CA ALA A 153 -0.79 -17.48 12.35
C ALA A 153 -0.20 -17.62 13.76
N GLU A 154 0.81 -18.49 13.94
CA GLU A 154 1.54 -18.64 15.20
C GLU A 154 2.27 -17.36 15.64
N ASP A 155 2.87 -16.63 14.70
CA ASP A 155 3.54 -15.35 14.99
C ASP A 155 2.52 -14.29 15.46
N PHE A 156 1.31 -14.31 14.87
CA PHE A 156 0.19 -13.46 15.27
C PHE A 156 -0.30 -13.82 16.68
N GLU A 157 -0.60 -15.09 16.92
CA GLU A 157 -1.06 -15.59 18.21
C GLU A 157 -0.09 -15.23 19.34
N ASN A 158 1.21 -15.43 19.14
CA ASN A 158 2.25 -15.11 20.10
C ASN A 158 2.40 -13.60 20.38
N ALA A 159 1.98 -12.74 19.47
CA ALA A 159 2.06 -11.28 19.63
C ALA A 159 0.83 -10.67 20.32
N MET A 160 -0.25 -11.44 20.46
CA MET A 160 -1.49 -10.95 21.04
C MET A 160 -1.40 -10.75 22.56
N THR A 161 -2.11 -9.74 23.02
CA THR A 161 -2.36 -9.47 24.44
C THR A 161 -3.86 -9.16 24.64
N PRO A 162 -4.36 -9.06 25.88
CA PRO A 162 -5.73 -8.62 26.13
C PRO A 162 -6.06 -7.20 25.65
N ARG A 163 -5.07 -6.43 25.18
CA ARG A 163 -5.23 -5.09 24.61
C ARG A 163 -5.23 -5.11 23.08
N THR A 164 -4.94 -6.24 22.46
CA THR A 164 -4.91 -6.35 21.00
C THR A 164 -6.30 -6.11 20.43
N LYS A 165 -6.43 -5.08 19.59
CA LYS A 165 -7.70 -4.66 18.99
C LYS A 165 -7.77 -4.89 17.51
N MET A 166 -6.63 -4.80 16.80
CA MET A 166 -6.59 -4.88 15.35
C MET A 166 -5.30 -5.54 14.87
N LEU A 167 -5.41 -6.27 13.76
CA LEU A 167 -4.31 -6.69 12.91
C LEU A 167 -4.38 -5.90 11.60
N ILE A 168 -3.26 -5.30 11.15
CA ILE A 168 -3.15 -4.70 9.81
C ILE A 168 -2.49 -5.69 8.87
N MET A 169 -3.19 -6.06 7.80
CA MET A 169 -2.70 -6.90 6.70
C MET A 169 -2.63 -6.11 5.41
N ASN A 170 -1.55 -6.29 4.64
CA ASN A 170 -1.40 -5.71 3.32
C ASN A 170 -0.99 -6.81 2.33
N SER A 171 -1.90 -7.19 1.44
CA SER A 171 -1.67 -8.22 0.43
C SER A 171 -2.36 -7.84 -0.89
N PRO A 172 -1.60 -7.71 -1.99
CA PRO A 172 -0.13 -7.74 -2.11
C PRO A 172 0.56 -6.63 -1.31
N CYS A 173 1.74 -6.94 -0.76
CA CYS A 173 2.40 -6.11 0.24
C CYS A 173 3.34 -5.05 -0.35
N ASN A 174 3.32 -3.87 0.20
CA ASN A 174 4.39 -2.88 0.11
C ASN A 174 5.16 -2.89 1.45
N PRO A 175 6.45 -3.25 1.50
CA PRO A 175 7.46 -3.19 0.43
C PRO A 175 7.82 -4.55 -0.23
N THR A 176 7.30 -5.67 0.26
CA THR A 176 7.85 -7.00 -0.04
C THR A 176 7.37 -7.59 -1.37
N GLY A 177 6.23 -7.15 -1.88
CA GLY A 177 5.55 -7.77 -3.01
C GLY A 177 4.98 -9.17 -2.70
N SER A 178 4.95 -9.57 -1.44
CA SER A 178 4.39 -10.85 -1.01
C SER A 178 2.88 -10.88 -1.18
N VAL A 179 2.36 -12.04 -1.56
CA VAL A 179 0.93 -12.32 -1.66
C VAL A 179 0.62 -13.52 -0.77
N TYR A 180 -0.33 -13.36 0.13
CA TYR A 180 -0.77 -14.47 0.99
C TYR A 180 -1.64 -15.44 0.21
N THR A 181 -1.47 -16.74 0.45
CA THR A 181 -2.38 -17.78 -0.06
C THR A 181 -3.67 -17.81 0.75
N GLN A 182 -4.68 -18.50 0.22
CA GLN A 182 -5.93 -18.69 0.91
C GLN A 182 -5.74 -19.39 2.26
N GLU A 183 -4.97 -20.45 2.29
CA GLU A 183 -4.68 -21.26 3.49
C GLU A 183 -3.94 -20.46 4.57
N GLU A 184 -2.99 -19.60 4.16
CA GLU A 184 -2.29 -18.70 5.09
C GLU A 184 -3.25 -17.69 5.71
N LEU A 185 -4.17 -17.14 4.92
CA LEU A 185 -5.17 -16.18 5.40
C LEU A 185 -6.24 -16.85 6.28
N GLU A 186 -6.69 -18.06 5.93
CA GLU A 186 -7.62 -18.84 6.74
C GLU A 186 -7.06 -19.10 8.14
N ALA A 187 -5.79 -19.46 8.24
CA ALA A 187 -5.12 -19.68 9.53
C ALA A 187 -5.05 -18.39 10.36
N ILE A 188 -4.82 -17.23 9.74
CA ILE A 188 -4.82 -15.92 10.44
C ILE A 188 -6.23 -15.55 10.89
N VAL A 189 -7.23 -15.77 10.06
CA VAL A 189 -8.65 -15.50 10.40
C VAL A 189 -9.11 -16.33 11.58
N GLU A 190 -8.69 -17.60 11.65
CA GLU A 190 -9.05 -18.49 12.77
C GLU A 190 -8.57 -17.93 14.11
N VAL A 191 -7.34 -17.40 14.16
CA VAL A 191 -6.78 -16.73 15.34
C VAL A 191 -7.57 -15.45 15.67
N ALA A 192 -7.79 -14.58 14.68
CA ALA A 192 -8.50 -13.32 14.89
C ALA A 192 -9.95 -13.51 15.39
N ARG A 193 -10.63 -14.55 14.87
CA ARG A 193 -12.00 -14.91 15.25
C ARG A 193 -12.10 -15.33 16.71
N GLY A 194 -11.10 -16.05 17.21
CA GLY A 194 -11.09 -16.55 18.60
C GLY A 194 -11.10 -15.42 19.63
N GLU A 195 -10.62 -14.23 19.26
CA GLU A 195 -10.38 -13.10 20.16
C GLU A 195 -11.10 -11.80 19.75
N ASP A 196 -12.05 -11.86 18.79
CA ASP A 196 -12.81 -10.71 18.30
C ASP A 196 -11.93 -9.54 17.81
N ILE A 197 -10.79 -9.86 17.16
CA ILE A 197 -9.82 -8.88 16.68
C ILE A 197 -10.21 -8.41 15.27
N TYR A 198 -10.29 -7.11 15.06
CA TYR A 198 -10.48 -6.54 13.72
C TYR A 198 -9.29 -6.81 12.81
N ILE A 199 -9.56 -7.05 11.53
CA ILE A 199 -8.55 -7.13 10.48
C ILE A 199 -8.74 -5.95 9.52
N LEU A 200 -7.77 -5.02 9.48
CA LEU A 200 -7.67 -4.03 8.42
C LEU A 200 -6.93 -4.69 7.26
N SER A 201 -7.65 -5.03 6.19
CA SER A 201 -7.10 -5.63 4.98
C SER A 201 -6.87 -4.56 3.91
N ASP A 202 -5.62 -4.12 3.74
CA ASP A 202 -5.22 -3.17 2.68
C ASP A 202 -4.89 -3.95 1.40
N GLU A 203 -5.81 -3.89 0.44
CA GLU A 203 -5.81 -4.64 -0.81
C GLU A 203 -5.52 -3.74 -2.03
N ILE A 204 -4.88 -2.59 -1.81
CA ILE A 204 -4.66 -1.54 -2.84
C ILE A 204 -3.92 -2.05 -4.10
N TYR A 205 -3.18 -3.15 -3.99
CA TYR A 205 -2.43 -3.76 -5.09
C TYR A 205 -3.11 -5.00 -5.68
N GLU A 206 -4.37 -5.31 -5.38
CA GLU A 206 -5.08 -6.54 -5.76
C GLU A 206 -4.99 -6.90 -7.25
N LYS A 207 -4.97 -5.90 -8.15
CA LYS A 207 -4.87 -6.09 -9.61
C LYS A 207 -3.44 -6.30 -10.11
N LEU A 208 -2.46 -6.07 -9.26
CA LEU A 208 -1.04 -6.20 -9.59
C LEU A 208 -0.49 -7.47 -8.94
N VAL A 209 -0.89 -8.60 -9.47
CA VAL A 209 -0.43 -9.95 -9.11
C VAL A 209 0.16 -10.64 -10.33
N TYR A 210 1.17 -11.46 -10.13
CA TYR A 210 2.01 -12.04 -11.18
C TYR A 210 2.14 -13.54 -11.01
N ASP A 211 2.60 -14.20 -12.07
CA ASP A 211 2.73 -15.65 -12.17
C ASP A 211 1.37 -16.35 -11.86
N ASP A 212 1.38 -17.39 -11.07
CA ASP A 212 0.17 -18.14 -10.65
C ASP A 212 -0.46 -17.61 -9.35
N ALA A 213 0.08 -16.51 -8.81
CA ALA A 213 -0.46 -15.92 -7.58
C ALA A 213 -1.86 -15.35 -7.80
N LYS A 214 -2.72 -15.55 -6.82
CA LYS A 214 -4.09 -15.02 -6.81
C LYS A 214 -4.28 -14.14 -5.59
N HIS A 215 -4.87 -12.98 -5.81
CA HIS A 215 -5.34 -12.19 -4.69
C HIS A 215 -6.57 -12.83 -4.07
N VAL A 216 -6.56 -12.93 -2.74
CA VAL A 216 -7.71 -13.39 -1.96
C VAL A 216 -8.06 -12.30 -0.95
N SER A 217 -9.31 -11.84 -0.99
CA SER A 217 -9.82 -10.89 0.02
C SER A 217 -10.14 -11.64 1.32
N ILE A 218 -9.58 -11.20 2.42
CA ILE A 218 -9.75 -11.85 3.74
C ILE A 218 -11.23 -11.97 4.10
N ALA A 219 -12.02 -10.93 3.87
CA ALA A 219 -13.45 -10.93 4.16
C ALA A 219 -14.26 -11.97 3.39
N SER A 220 -13.71 -12.57 2.32
CA SER A 220 -14.41 -13.60 1.52
C SER A 220 -14.27 -15.02 2.05
N LEU A 221 -13.37 -15.24 3.02
CA LEU A 221 -13.01 -16.60 3.48
C LEU A 221 -14.11 -17.26 4.32
N ALA A 222 -14.80 -16.49 5.15
CA ALA A 222 -15.88 -16.97 6.00
C ALA A 222 -16.78 -15.80 6.42
N LYS A 223 -17.97 -16.13 6.97
CA LYS A 223 -18.86 -15.11 7.52
C LYS A 223 -18.21 -14.34 8.68
N GLU A 224 -17.51 -15.03 9.54
CA GLU A 224 -16.80 -14.45 10.68
C GLU A 224 -15.66 -13.55 10.21
N ALA A 225 -14.94 -13.93 9.16
CA ALA A 225 -13.94 -13.08 8.53
C ALA A 225 -14.57 -11.79 7.98
N TYR A 226 -15.72 -11.89 7.32
CA TYR A 226 -16.48 -10.72 6.83
C TYR A 226 -16.88 -9.78 7.98
N ASP A 227 -17.34 -10.32 9.10
CA ASP A 227 -17.82 -9.53 10.24
C ASP A 227 -16.68 -8.82 11.00
N LEU A 228 -15.43 -9.28 10.87
CA LEU A 228 -14.24 -8.71 11.50
C LEU A 228 -13.38 -7.86 10.56
N THR A 229 -13.56 -7.95 9.24
CA THR A 229 -12.66 -7.32 8.28
C THR A 229 -13.15 -5.95 7.83
N ILE A 230 -12.21 -5.00 7.79
CA ILE A 230 -12.34 -3.72 7.12
C ILE A 230 -11.48 -3.80 5.87
N THR A 231 -12.11 -3.98 4.72
CA THR A 231 -11.44 -4.06 3.42
C THR A 231 -11.15 -2.66 2.90
N VAL A 232 -9.87 -2.33 2.72
CA VAL A 232 -9.43 -1.05 2.16
C VAL A 232 -8.88 -1.27 0.76
N ASN A 233 -9.28 -0.42 -0.17
CA ASN A 233 -8.80 -0.45 -1.55
C ASN A 233 -8.89 0.95 -2.19
N GLY A 234 -8.63 1.08 -3.49
CA GLY A 234 -8.72 2.37 -4.16
C GLY A 234 -8.27 2.33 -5.61
N PHE A 235 -8.12 3.52 -6.17
CA PHE A 235 -7.88 3.71 -7.60
C PHE A 235 -6.42 4.03 -7.92
N SER A 236 -5.64 4.37 -6.89
CA SER A 236 -4.29 4.92 -7.03
C SER A 236 -3.34 4.02 -7.83
N LYS A 237 -3.43 2.69 -7.65
CA LYS A 237 -2.45 1.74 -8.20
C LYS A 237 -2.96 1.07 -9.46
N SER A 238 -4.16 0.50 -9.41
CA SER A 238 -4.76 -0.22 -10.53
C SER A 238 -5.04 0.69 -11.74
N TYR A 239 -5.31 1.98 -11.51
CA TYR A 239 -5.69 2.93 -12.55
C TYR A 239 -4.73 4.11 -12.71
N ALA A 240 -3.53 4.03 -12.11
CA ALA A 240 -2.55 5.14 -12.15
C ALA A 240 -3.18 6.49 -11.72
N MET A 241 -3.93 6.48 -10.61
CA MET A 241 -4.70 7.64 -10.12
C MET A 241 -4.16 8.15 -8.77
N THR A 242 -2.86 8.15 -8.54
CA THR A 242 -2.29 8.57 -7.25
C THR A 242 -2.62 10.03 -6.90
N GLY A 243 -2.53 10.93 -7.88
CA GLY A 243 -2.83 12.36 -7.73
C GLY A 243 -4.32 12.68 -7.57
N TRP A 244 -5.23 11.79 -7.92
CA TRP A 244 -6.69 11.99 -7.82
C TRP A 244 -7.21 11.90 -6.39
N ARG A 245 -6.43 11.32 -5.49
CA ARG A 245 -6.75 11.15 -4.07
C ARG A 245 -8.09 10.46 -3.84
N LEU A 246 -8.28 9.28 -4.42
CA LEU A 246 -9.47 8.45 -4.22
C LEU A 246 -9.11 7.03 -3.77
N GLY A 247 -9.80 6.59 -2.74
CA GLY A 247 -9.81 5.24 -2.22
C GLY A 247 -11.14 4.98 -1.54
N TYR A 248 -11.31 3.81 -0.99
CA TYR A 248 -12.51 3.44 -0.26
C TYR A 248 -12.22 2.37 0.78
N LEU A 249 -13.12 2.23 1.71
CA LEU A 249 -13.24 1.03 2.53
C LEU A 249 -14.64 0.43 2.39
N ALA A 250 -14.72 -0.87 2.64
CA ALA A 250 -15.95 -1.59 2.85
C ALA A 250 -15.86 -2.35 4.18
N ALA A 251 -16.87 -2.26 5.03
CA ALA A 251 -16.80 -2.75 6.39
C ALA A 251 -18.18 -3.17 6.93
N PRO A 252 -18.24 -3.86 8.08
CA PRO A 252 -19.49 -4.05 8.83
C PRO A 252 -20.20 -2.72 9.05
N GLU A 253 -21.54 -2.75 9.05
CA GLU A 253 -22.38 -1.54 9.02
C GLU A 253 -22.07 -0.55 10.14
N ALA A 254 -21.78 -1.04 11.35
CA ALA A 254 -21.47 -0.18 12.49
C ALA A 254 -20.15 0.59 12.26
N VAL A 255 -19.12 -0.09 11.73
CA VAL A 255 -17.84 0.53 11.41
C VAL A 255 -17.99 1.53 10.27
N ALA A 256 -18.70 1.16 9.19
CA ALA A 256 -18.95 2.06 8.06
C ALA A 256 -19.65 3.36 8.49
N LYS A 257 -20.67 3.27 9.36
CA LYS A 257 -21.36 4.43 9.92
C LYS A 257 -20.43 5.31 10.78
N ALA A 258 -19.57 4.71 11.59
CA ALA A 258 -18.61 5.44 12.41
C ALA A 258 -17.59 6.19 11.51
N VAL A 259 -17.08 5.52 10.47
CA VAL A 259 -16.15 6.13 9.50
C VAL A 259 -16.80 7.29 8.74
N ASP A 260 -18.06 7.14 8.28
CA ASP A 260 -18.78 8.23 7.62
C ASP A 260 -18.94 9.45 8.54
N SER A 261 -19.28 9.22 9.82
CA SER A 261 -19.36 10.29 10.82
C SER A 261 -18.01 10.99 11.03
N ILE A 262 -16.92 10.22 11.18
CA ILE A 262 -15.55 10.77 11.29
C ILE A 262 -15.19 11.62 10.06
N GLN A 263 -15.43 11.07 8.86
CA GLN A 263 -15.11 11.74 7.61
C GLN A 263 -15.90 13.04 7.43
N SER A 264 -17.18 13.04 7.84
CA SER A 264 -18.05 14.24 7.75
C SER A 264 -17.53 15.40 8.59
N HIS A 265 -16.82 15.12 9.71
CA HIS A 265 -16.25 16.11 10.61
C HIS A 265 -14.77 16.44 10.36
N THR A 266 -14.11 15.73 9.43
CA THR A 266 -12.69 15.94 9.11
C THR A 266 -12.51 16.56 7.72
N THR A 267 -12.75 15.79 6.68
CA THR A 267 -12.50 16.17 5.28
C THR A 267 -13.76 16.41 4.47
N ALA A 268 -14.93 16.13 5.02
CA ALA A 268 -16.21 16.05 4.29
C ALA A 268 -16.12 15.02 3.14
N ASN A 269 -16.65 15.33 1.96
CA ASN A 269 -16.61 14.43 0.81
C ASN A 269 -15.28 14.49 0.05
N PRO A 270 -14.85 13.39 -0.61
CA PRO A 270 -13.80 13.45 -1.61
C PRO A 270 -14.17 14.35 -2.81
N SER A 271 -13.16 14.77 -3.59
CA SER A 271 -13.36 15.61 -4.78
C SER A 271 -14.48 15.08 -5.68
N SER A 272 -15.49 15.91 -5.95
CA SER A 272 -16.69 15.52 -6.68
C SER A 272 -16.41 15.03 -8.10
N PHE A 273 -15.64 15.78 -8.88
CA PHE A 273 -15.29 15.40 -10.26
C PHE A 273 -14.32 14.21 -10.31
N SER A 274 -13.44 14.05 -9.31
CA SER A 274 -12.60 12.85 -9.19
C SER A 274 -13.45 11.59 -8.99
N GLN A 275 -14.56 11.67 -8.24
CA GLN A 275 -15.48 10.55 -8.05
C GLN A 275 -16.15 10.12 -9.37
N ARG A 276 -16.43 11.05 -10.31
CA ARG A 276 -16.92 10.72 -11.65
C ARG A 276 -15.85 10.00 -12.48
N GLY A 277 -14.59 10.40 -12.36
CA GLY A 277 -13.47 9.66 -12.94
C GLY A 277 -13.35 8.24 -12.39
N ALA A 278 -13.45 8.08 -11.06
CA ALA A 278 -13.42 6.76 -10.42
C ALA A 278 -14.59 5.85 -10.85
N LEU A 279 -15.78 6.42 -11.04
CA LEU A 279 -16.92 5.68 -11.57
C LEU A 279 -16.64 5.18 -13.00
N ALA A 280 -16.03 6.03 -13.84
CA ALA A 280 -15.61 5.64 -15.19
C ALA A 280 -14.50 4.57 -15.17
N ALA A 281 -13.58 4.62 -14.18
CA ALA A 281 -12.56 3.59 -13.99
C ALA A 281 -13.16 2.20 -13.76
N LEU A 282 -14.19 2.11 -12.90
CA LEU A 282 -14.84 0.83 -12.58
C LEU A 282 -15.72 0.29 -13.71
N LYS A 283 -16.40 1.19 -14.43
CA LYS A 283 -17.38 0.80 -15.48
C LYS A 283 -16.77 0.73 -16.90
N GLY A 284 -15.60 1.29 -17.09
CA GLY A 284 -14.92 1.33 -18.37
C GLY A 284 -14.12 0.07 -18.68
N ASP A 285 -13.43 0.13 -19.83
CA ASP A 285 -12.52 -0.93 -20.24
C ASP A 285 -11.36 -1.11 -19.28
N GLN A 286 -11.04 -2.35 -18.95
CA GLN A 286 -9.98 -2.74 -18.03
C GLN A 286 -8.66 -3.11 -18.73
N GLN A 287 -8.57 -2.96 -20.05
CA GLN A 287 -7.39 -3.35 -20.83
C GLN A 287 -6.13 -2.60 -20.35
N SER A 288 -6.26 -1.31 -20.04
CA SER A 288 -5.14 -0.51 -19.52
C SER A 288 -4.55 -1.03 -18.20
N VAL A 289 -5.37 -1.67 -17.35
CA VAL A 289 -4.90 -2.32 -16.13
C VAL A 289 -4.11 -3.59 -16.46
N ALA A 290 -4.58 -4.37 -17.42
CA ALA A 290 -3.91 -5.57 -17.90
C ALA A 290 -2.56 -5.23 -18.54
N ASP A 291 -2.52 -4.25 -19.45
CA ASP A 291 -1.31 -3.80 -20.14
C ASP A 291 -0.25 -3.28 -19.14
N MET A 292 -0.66 -2.49 -18.16
CA MET A 292 0.23 -1.99 -17.12
C MET A 292 0.79 -3.14 -16.25
N ARG A 293 -0.04 -4.13 -15.90
CA ARG A 293 0.40 -5.30 -15.14
C ARG A 293 1.42 -6.13 -15.93
N GLU A 294 1.20 -6.33 -17.23
CA GLU A 294 2.12 -7.07 -18.11
C GLU A 294 3.48 -6.36 -18.20
N GLU A 295 3.48 -5.06 -18.39
CA GLU A 295 4.70 -4.25 -18.39
C GLU A 295 5.44 -4.33 -17.06
N PHE A 296 4.74 -4.24 -15.93
CA PHE A 296 5.37 -4.41 -14.61
C PHE A 296 5.93 -5.81 -14.42
N ASP A 297 5.28 -6.84 -14.93
CA ASP A 297 5.80 -8.22 -14.84
C ASP A 297 7.10 -8.38 -15.64
N MET A 298 7.17 -7.84 -16.84
CA MET A 298 8.38 -7.82 -17.66
C MET A 298 9.53 -7.11 -16.92
N ARG A 299 9.29 -5.93 -16.34
CA ARG A 299 10.28 -5.16 -15.58
C ARG A 299 10.71 -5.88 -14.31
N ARG A 300 9.77 -6.51 -13.59
CA ARG A 300 10.02 -7.34 -12.40
C ARG A 300 11.00 -8.47 -12.72
N ASN A 301 10.71 -9.24 -13.76
CA ASN A 301 11.52 -10.38 -14.16
C ASN A 301 12.93 -9.94 -14.57
N TYR A 302 13.07 -8.84 -15.33
CA TYR A 302 14.35 -8.26 -15.67
C TYR A 302 15.15 -7.83 -14.42
N MET A 303 14.50 -7.12 -13.49
CA MET A 303 15.16 -6.67 -12.26
C MET A 303 15.67 -7.84 -11.43
N LEU A 304 14.88 -8.89 -11.27
CA LEU A 304 15.24 -10.08 -10.52
C LEU A 304 16.41 -10.84 -11.16
N ASP A 305 16.39 -11.02 -12.48
CA ASP A 305 17.51 -11.63 -13.20
C ASP A 305 18.82 -10.88 -12.97
N ARG A 306 18.76 -9.54 -12.98
CA ARG A 306 19.95 -8.71 -12.73
C ARG A 306 20.42 -8.78 -11.28
N LEU A 307 19.51 -8.72 -10.30
CA LEU A 307 19.84 -8.79 -8.87
C LEU A 307 20.45 -10.14 -8.49
N SER A 308 19.98 -11.24 -9.07
CA SER A 308 20.50 -12.60 -8.79
C SER A 308 21.97 -12.80 -9.17
N LYS A 309 22.52 -11.92 -10.01
CA LYS A 309 23.92 -11.93 -10.48
C LYS A 309 24.86 -11.08 -9.61
N ILE A 310 24.34 -10.40 -8.58
CA ILE A 310 25.12 -9.54 -7.69
C ILE A 310 25.49 -10.34 -6.42
N PRO A 311 26.77 -10.57 -6.14
CA PRO A 311 27.20 -11.27 -4.94
C PRO A 311 26.75 -10.57 -3.65
N ASN A 312 26.44 -11.34 -2.60
CA ASN A 312 26.05 -10.86 -1.28
C ASN A 312 24.73 -10.05 -1.26
N VAL A 313 23.91 -10.20 -2.31
CA VAL A 313 22.59 -9.58 -2.44
C VAL A 313 21.56 -10.69 -2.67
N THR A 314 20.48 -10.69 -1.89
CA THR A 314 19.36 -11.63 -2.08
C THR A 314 18.03 -10.89 -2.19
N ALA A 315 17.08 -11.48 -2.88
CA ALA A 315 15.72 -10.96 -2.97
C ALA A 315 14.74 -12.11 -3.13
N VAL A 316 13.66 -12.08 -2.38
CA VAL A 316 12.51 -12.97 -2.63
C VAL A 316 11.79 -12.46 -3.86
N LYS A 317 11.38 -13.39 -4.74
CA LYS A 317 10.60 -13.03 -5.94
C LYS A 317 9.24 -12.46 -5.51
N PRO A 318 8.95 -11.17 -5.74
CA PRO A 318 7.65 -10.60 -5.41
C PRO A 318 6.57 -11.19 -6.31
N GLN A 319 5.43 -11.52 -5.72
CA GLN A 319 4.28 -12.06 -6.42
C GLN A 319 3.22 -10.98 -6.71
N GLY A 320 3.42 -9.76 -6.21
CA GLY A 320 2.49 -8.65 -6.43
C GLY A 320 3.13 -7.28 -6.20
N ALA A 321 2.32 -6.22 -6.28
CA ALA A 321 2.71 -4.82 -6.26
C ALA A 321 3.70 -4.46 -7.38
N PHE A 322 4.59 -3.49 -7.16
CA PHE A 322 5.66 -3.12 -8.11
C PHE A 322 6.99 -2.82 -7.38
N TYR A 323 7.30 -3.64 -6.36
CA TYR A 323 8.51 -3.51 -5.54
C TYR A 323 9.27 -4.81 -5.46
N VAL A 324 10.59 -4.68 -5.30
CA VAL A 324 11.47 -5.74 -4.84
C VAL A 324 12.11 -5.29 -3.53
N LEU A 325 12.00 -6.10 -2.50
CA LEU A 325 12.73 -5.91 -1.25
C LEU A 325 14.02 -6.72 -1.34
N VAL A 326 15.15 -6.01 -1.30
CA VAL A 326 16.48 -6.57 -1.53
C VAL A 326 17.24 -6.59 -0.21
N ASN A 327 17.70 -7.76 0.19
CA ASN A 327 18.54 -7.93 1.37
C ASN A 327 20.00 -7.61 1.00
N VAL A 328 20.57 -6.63 1.68
CA VAL A 328 21.93 -6.13 1.50
C VAL A 328 22.80 -6.30 2.75
N SER A 329 22.31 -7.02 3.76
CA SER A 329 22.96 -7.15 5.07
C SER A 329 24.38 -7.74 4.98
N GLN A 330 24.65 -8.59 3.99
CA GLN A 330 25.97 -9.18 3.79
C GLN A 330 27.01 -8.18 3.26
N LEU A 331 26.61 -6.99 2.84
CA LEU A 331 27.50 -5.92 2.38
C LEU A 331 28.01 -5.03 3.54
N GLY A 332 27.67 -5.33 4.79
CA GLY A 332 28.24 -4.73 6.00
C GLY A 332 27.83 -3.28 6.28
N LEU A 333 26.72 -2.81 5.69
CA LEU A 333 26.18 -1.47 5.90
C LEU A 333 24.74 -1.55 6.46
N THR A 334 24.34 -0.56 7.27
CA THR A 334 22.92 -0.32 7.54
C THR A 334 22.21 0.10 6.28
N SER A 335 20.89 -0.16 6.18
CA SER A 335 20.11 0.20 4.99
C SER A 335 20.18 1.69 4.67
N GLN A 336 20.19 2.54 5.70
CA GLN A 336 20.31 3.98 5.55
C GLN A 336 21.69 4.38 4.95
N ASN A 337 22.79 3.87 5.53
CA ASN A 337 24.13 4.16 5.03
C ASN A 337 24.33 3.62 3.60
N PHE A 338 23.75 2.46 3.29
CA PHE A 338 23.77 1.90 1.95
C PHE A 338 23.05 2.83 0.96
N ALA A 339 21.84 3.25 1.25
CA ALA A 339 21.04 4.13 0.39
C ALA A 339 21.71 5.50 0.17
N ASP A 340 22.25 6.11 1.23
CA ASP A 340 22.94 7.41 1.15
C ASP A 340 24.23 7.33 0.32
N ARG A 341 25.02 6.27 0.51
CA ARG A 341 26.27 6.06 -0.26
C ARG A 341 25.97 5.71 -1.72
N LEU A 342 24.96 4.89 -1.98
CA LEU A 342 24.55 4.54 -3.33
C LEU A 342 24.05 5.78 -4.10
N LEU A 343 23.28 6.65 -3.45
CA LEU A 343 22.83 7.89 -4.06
C LEU A 343 23.98 8.84 -4.33
N SER A 344 24.87 9.06 -3.35
CA SER A 344 25.96 10.05 -3.47
C SER A 344 27.08 9.61 -4.40
N LYS A 345 27.39 8.30 -4.50
CA LYS A 345 28.51 7.79 -5.31
C LYS A 345 28.10 7.31 -6.69
N SER A 346 26.85 6.83 -6.84
CA SER A 346 26.40 6.16 -8.06
C SER A 346 25.14 6.78 -8.65
N ASN A 347 24.60 7.83 -8.04
CA ASN A 347 23.36 8.50 -8.47
C ASN A 347 22.16 7.52 -8.63
N VAL A 348 22.03 6.57 -7.70
CA VAL A 348 20.91 5.63 -7.64
C VAL A 348 20.17 5.85 -6.33
N ALA A 349 18.89 6.19 -6.42
CA ALA A 349 18.01 6.42 -5.26
C ALA A 349 17.17 5.18 -4.96
N VAL A 350 17.31 4.64 -3.75
CA VAL A 350 16.54 3.50 -3.22
C VAL A 350 15.96 3.86 -1.86
N VAL A 351 14.94 3.15 -1.37
CA VAL A 351 14.40 3.41 -0.05
C VAL A 351 15.03 2.44 0.97
N PRO A 352 15.63 2.94 2.07
CA PRO A 352 16.21 2.09 3.10
C PRO A 352 15.13 1.27 3.81
N GLY A 353 15.41 0.01 4.08
CA GLY A 353 14.48 -0.91 4.72
C GLY A 353 14.14 -0.56 6.16
N ALA A 354 15.00 0.20 6.85
CA ALA A 354 14.69 0.77 8.16
C ALA A 354 13.36 1.55 8.17
N ALA A 355 12.99 2.21 7.05
CA ALA A 355 11.71 2.86 6.89
C ALA A 355 10.50 1.90 6.97
N PHE A 356 10.73 0.62 6.71
CA PHE A 356 9.71 -0.43 6.70
C PHE A 356 9.84 -1.40 7.90
N GLY A 357 10.74 -1.06 8.85
CA GLY A 357 11.00 -1.89 10.04
C GLY A 357 12.02 -3.00 9.84
N ASP A 358 12.81 -3.01 8.75
CA ASP A 358 13.87 -3.99 8.53
C ASP A 358 15.16 -3.37 7.95
N ASP A 359 16.12 -3.06 8.82
CA ASP A 359 17.38 -2.41 8.44
C ASP A 359 18.36 -3.30 7.64
N ARG A 360 18.01 -4.56 7.39
CA ARG A 360 18.80 -5.48 6.55
C ARG A 360 18.56 -5.28 5.06
N THR A 361 17.52 -4.53 4.70
CA THR A 361 16.97 -4.49 3.34
C THR A 361 16.92 -3.08 2.76
N ILE A 362 16.74 -3.02 1.45
CA ILE A 362 16.36 -1.82 0.70
C ILE A 362 15.19 -2.14 -0.22
N ARG A 363 14.32 -1.18 -0.48
CA ARG A 363 13.23 -1.34 -1.46
C ARG A 363 13.59 -0.69 -2.78
N LEU A 364 13.46 -1.44 -3.86
CA LEU A 364 13.49 -0.97 -5.24
C LEU A 364 12.10 -1.03 -5.85
N SER A 365 11.66 0.04 -6.50
CA SER A 365 10.43 0.07 -7.30
C SER A 365 10.76 -0.16 -8.78
N TYR A 366 10.02 -1.03 -9.45
CA TYR A 366 10.09 -1.18 -10.91
C TYR A 366 9.00 -0.38 -11.65
N ALA A 367 8.32 0.54 -10.94
CA ALA A 367 7.43 1.53 -11.55
C ALA A 367 8.26 2.71 -12.10
N THR A 368 9.10 2.42 -13.07
CA THR A 368 9.92 3.36 -13.84
C THR A 368 10.33 2.69 -15.16
N SER A 369 10.79 3.45 -16.16
CA SER A 369 11.12 2.90 -17.48
C SER A 369 12.19 1.82 -17.43
N ILE A 370 12.11 0.86 -18.35
CA ILE A 370 13.09 -0.23 -18.44
C ILE A 370 14.53 0.29 -18.64
N ASP A 371 14.71 1.43 -19.30
CA ASP A 371 16.03 2.03 -19.52
C ASP A 371 16.62 2.58 -18.20
N ILE A 372 15.79 3.18 -17.35
CA ILE A 372 16.19 3.59 -16.01
C ILE A 372 16.55 2.36 -15.17
N ILE A 373 15.76 1.29 -15.28
CA ILE A 373 16.02 0.03 -14.56
C ILE A 373 17.37 -0.56 -14.98
N LYS A 374 17.64 -0.68 -16.28
CA LYS A 374 18.92 -1.17 -16.81
C LYS A 374 20.09 -0.38 -16.27
N LYS A 375 20.08 0.92 -16.51
CA LYS A 375 21.15 1.85 -16.11
C LYS A 375 21.34 1.90 -14.59
N GLY A 376 20.25 1.93 -13.84
CA GLY A 376 20.31 1.96 -12.38
C GLY A 376 20.87 0.67 -11.79
N LEU A 377 20.52 -0.49 -12.36
CA LEU A 377 21.07 -1.77 -11.91
C LEU A 377 22.54 -1.97 -12.30
N ASP A 378 23.01 -1.42 -13.44
CA ASP A 378 24.43 -1.39 -13.75
C ASP A 378 25.21 -0.62 -12.68
N ARG A 379 24.77 0.59 -12.35
CA ARG A 379 25.36 1.43 -11.29
C ARG A 379 25.28 0.78 -9.90
N PHE A 380 24.18 0.12 -9.61
CA PHE A 380 23.99 -0.62 -8.36
C PHE A 380 24.99 -1.77 -8.24
N GLN A 381 25.13 -2.57 -9.30
CA GLN A 381 26.09 -3.67 -9.36
C GLN A 381 27.53 -3.19 -9.18
N ASP A 382 27.90 -2.13 -9.89
CA ASP A 382 29.25 -1.55 -9.78
C ASP A 382 29.52 -1.01 -8.37
N PHE A 383 28.52 -0.37 -7.75
CA PHE A 383 28.64 0.08 -6.36
C PHE A 383 28.85 -1.10 -5.39
N CYS A 384 28.07 -2.18 -5.52
CA CYS A 384 28.23 -3.36 -4.66
C CYS A 384 29.63 -3.99 -4.77
N ARG A 385 30.27 -3.93 -5.93
CA ARG A 385 31.67 -4.42 -6.11
C ARG A 385 32.72 -3.57 -5.36
N THR A 386 32.36 -2.38 -4.93
CA THR A 386 33.28 -1.48 -4.18
C THR A 386 33.16 -1.65 -2.66
N LEU A 387 32.24 -2.48 -2.21
CA LEU A 387 31.99 -2.80 -0.80
C LEU A 387 32.69 -4.09 -0.40
#